data_6bee0266b8655fc470cea0a70f7492d5
#
_entry.id   6bee0266b8655fc470cea0a70f7492d5
#
_cell.length_a   1.000
_cell.length_b   1.000
_cell.length_c   1.000
_cell.angle_alpha   90.00
_cell.angle_beta   90.00
_cell.angle_gamma   90.00
#
_symmetry.space_group_name_H-M   'P 1'
#
loop_
_entity.id
_entity.type
_entity.pdbx_description
1 polymer ?
#
loop_
_entity_poly.entity_id
_entity_poly.type
_entity_poly.pdbx_seq_one_letter_code
_entity_poly.pdbx_strand_id
1 'polypeptide(L)'
;LLVAKLINEHNPKRHIDIASRVDGFVAHVASYREIEVVDVRPLKKSVHENIKFRQADLMNSQDLGKTDSLSCLHAIEHFGLGRYTDPIDVDGHNKGITNLVNLIEENGRMYISFPIGKNDEVHFNAHRVFHPATILKHPSIEKSMRLIRFDFVDDNGDLHLSKSIKDVDTNTKFGCGIYTFEKTLTS
;
A
#
# COMPACT_ATOMS: atom_id res chain seq x y z
N LEU A 1 9.73 1.31 -9.27
CA LEU A 1 9.70 0.53 -10.53
C LEU A 1 9.19 -0.90 -10.35
N LEU A 2 9.60 -1.62 -9.30
CA LEU A 2 9.19 -3.03 -9.10
C LEU A 2 7.67 -3.20 -9.14
N VAL A 3 6.92 -2.47 -8.31
CA VAL A 3 5.46 -2.60 -8.24
C VAL A 3 4.79 -2.22 -9.56
N ALA A 4 5.28 -1.17 -10.25
CA ALA A 4 4.76 -0.82 -11.58
C ALA A 4 4.96 -1.97 -12.60
N LYS A 5 6.11 -2.66 -12.56
CA LYS A 5 6.35 -3.86 -13.37
C LYS A 5 5.37 -4.99 -13.00
N LEU A 6 5.18 -5.27 -11.71
CA LEU A 6 4.25 -6.32 -11.25
C LEU A 6 2.80 -6.06 -11.66
N ILE A 7 2.37 -4.79 -11.65
CA ILE A 7 1.04 -4.38 -12.13
C ILE A 7 0.92 -4.61 -13.64
N ASN A 8 1.96 -4.24 -14.40
CA ASN A 8 1.98 -4.47 -15.85
C ASN A 8 1.87 -5.97 -16.19
N GLU A 9 2.64 -6.81 -15.49
CA GLU A 9 2.61 -8.28 -15.67
C GLU A 9 1.28 -8.90 -15.26
N HIS A 10 0.66 -8.38 -14.20
CA HIS A 10 -0.67 -8.82 -13.75
C HIS A 10 -1.78 -8.40 -14.72
N ASN A 11 -1.61 -7.27 -15.40
CA ASN A 11 -2.55 -6.69 -16.37
C ASN A 11 -4.01 -6.61 -15.86
N PRO A 12 -4.26 -5.95 -14.71
CA PRO A 12 -5.59 -5.87 -14.12
C PRO A 12 -6.56 -5.07 -14.99
N LYS A 13 -7.87 -5.21 -14.78
CA LYS A 13 -8.90 -4.41 -15.45
C LYS A 13 -8.93 -2.98 -14.92
N ARG A 14 -8.79 -2.83 -13.60
CA ARG A 14 -8.80 -1.54 -12.90
C ARG A 14 -7.67 -1.50 -11.90
N HIS A 15 -6.94 -0.39 -11.80
CA HIS A 15 -5.92 -0.20 -10.78
C HIS A 15 -6.21 1.06 -9.97
N ILE A 16 -6.29 0.93 -8.64
CA ILE A 16 -6.41 2.03 -7.69
C ILE A 16 -5.10 2.17 -6.93
N ASP A 17 -4.60 3.40 -6.82
CA ASP A 17 -3.45 3.73 -5.99
C ASP A 17 -3.84 4.64 -4.83
N ILE A 18 -3.32 4.36 -3.66
CA ILE A 18 -3.62 5.11 -2.45
C ILE A 18 -2.43 5.99 -2.05
N ALA A 19 -2.65 7.29 -2.16
CA ALA A 19 -1.81 8.38 -1.65
C ALA A 19 -0.40 8.50 -2.25
N SER A 20 -0.10 7.86 -3.38
CA SER A 20 1.19 8.04 -4.05
C SER A 20 1.29 9.40 -4.73
N ARG A 21 2.52 9.91 -4.80
CA ARG A 21 2.81 11.14 -5.56
C ARG A 21 2.70 10.88 -7.05
N VAL A 22 2.14 11.85 -7.77
CA VAL A 22 1.90 11.74 -9.22
C VAL A 22 3.21 11.72 -10.04
N ASP A 23 4.26 12.35 -9.53
CA ASP A 23 5.55 12.52 -10.20
C ASP A 23 6.50 11.31 -10.13
N GLY A 24 6.11 10.25 -9.44
CA GLY A 24 6.92 9.05 -9.25
C GLY A 24 6.23 7.79 -9.78
N PHE A 25 5.80 6.93 -8.87
CA PHE A 25 5.15 5.65 -9.18
C PHE A 25 3.95 5.80 -10.11
N VAL A 26 3.06 6.76 -9.84
CA VAL A 26 1.87 7.00 -10.66
C VAL A 26 2.23 7.31 -12.12
N ALA A 27 3.24 8.15 -12.35
CA ALA A 27 3.69 8.48 -13.71
C ALA A 27 4.19 7.23 -14.47
N HIS A 28 4.88 6.31 -13.79
CA HIS A 28 5.31 5.06 -14.42
C HIS A 28 4.13 4.17 -14.82
N VAL A 29 3.13 4.02 -13.96
CA VAL A 29 1.93 3.22 -14.28
C VAL A 29 1.11 3.91 -15.37
N ALA A 30 0.93 5.23 -15.31
CA ALA A 30 0.18 6.01 -16.28
C ALA A 30 0.78 5.94 -17.71
N SER A 31 2.07 5.61 -17.84
CA SER A 31 2.71 5.47 -19.15
C SER A 31 2.17 4.28 -19.98
N TYR A 32 1.53 3.30 -19.35
CA TYR A 32 1.04 2.11 -20.04
C TYR A 32 -0.42 1.75 -19.73
N ARG A 33 -1.05 2.39 -18.72
CA ARG A 33 -2.46 2.11 -18.37
C ARG A 33 -3.08 3.26 -17.55
N GLU A 34 -4.41 3.22 -17.45
CA GLU A 34 -5.14 4.09 -16.53
C GLU A 34 -4.85 3.70 -15.07
N ILE A 35 -4.70 4.72 -14.21
CA ILE A 35 -4.52 4.61 -12.76
C ILE A 35 -5.45 5.61 -12.06
N GLU A 36 -6.24 5.13 -11.10
CA GLU A 36 -7.08 5.97 -10.25
C GLU A 36 -6.35 6.25 -8.94
N VAL A 37 -5.93 7.50 -8.73
CA VAL A 37 -5.25 7.94 -7.51
C VAL A 37 -6.28 8.42 -6.50
N VAL A 38 -6.23 7.86 -5.30
CA VAL A 38 -7.08 8.26 -4.16
C VAL A 38 -6.20 8.87 -3.07
N ASP A 39 -6.50 10.08 -2.65
CA ASP A 39 -5.74 10.76 -1.59
C ASP A 39 -6.68 11.60 -0.72
N VAL A 40 -6.37 11.72 0.57
CA VAL A 40 -7.10 12.60 1.50
C VAL A 40 -6.90 14.07 1.15
N ARG A 41 -5.75 14.41 0.58
CA ARG A 41 -5.43 15.78 0.16
C ARG A 41 -6.09 16.11 -1.18
N PRO A 42 -6.52 17.36 -1.38
CA PRO A 42 -6.97 17.80 -2.70
C PRO A 42 -5.76 17.92 -3.64
N LEU A 43 -5.63 17.02 -4.59
CA LEU A 43 -4.61 17.09 -5.62
C LEU A 43 -5.10 17.91 -6.83
N LYS A 44 -4.17 18.62 -7.48
CA LYS A 44 -4.48 19.28 -8.75
C LYS A 44 -4.81 18.23 -9.80
N LYS A 45 -5.83 18.50 -10.62
CA LYS A 45 -6.19 17.63 -11.74
C LYS A 45 -4.99 17.47 -12.68
N SER A 46 -4.61 16.22 -12.94
CA SER A 46 -3.61 15.90 -13.95
C SER A 46 -4.15 16.20 -15.34
N VAL A 47 -3.26 16.65 -16.24
CA VAL A 47 -3.58 16.78 -17.68
C VAL A 47 -3.38 15.46 -18.42
N HIS A 48 -2.78 14.45 -17.79
CA HIS A 48 -2.53 13.14 -18.39
C HIS A 48 -3.81 12.30 -18.35
N GLU A 49 -4.23 11.81 -19.51
CA GLU A 49 -5.51 11.09 -19.69
C GLU A 49 -5.64 9.81 -18.85
N ASN A 50 -4.52 9.13 -18.61
CA ASN A 50 -4.48 7.90 -17.81
C ASN A 50 -4.48 8.15 -16.30
N ILE A 51 -4.43 9.38 -15.81
CA ILE A 51 -4.45 9.69 -14.37
C ILE A 51 -5.81 10.23 -13.99
N LYS A 52 -6.57 9.41 -13.24
CA LYS A 52 -7.82 9.83 -12.61
C LYS A 52 -7.55 10.13 -11.14
N PHE A 53 -8.25 11.12 -10.59
CA PHE A 53 -8.09 11.48 -9.19
C PHE A 53 -9.45 11.49 -8.48
N ARG A 54 -9.47 10.93 -7.27
CA ARG A 54 -10.60 10.99 -6.35
C ARG A 54 -10.10 11.36 -4.95
N GLN A 55 -10.69 12.39 -4.36
CA GLN A 55 -10.40 12.73 -2.96
C GLN A 55 -11.21 11.85 -2.02
N ALA A 56 -10.55 11.10 -1.14
CA ALA A 56 -11.18 10.27 -0.12
C ALA A 56 -10.22 9.96 1.03
N ASP A 57 -10.78 9.77 2.22
CA ASP A 57 -10.06 9.35 3.43
C ASP A 57 -10.30 7.86 3.67
N LEU A 58 -9.27 7.04 3.49
CA LEU A 58 -9.34 5.59 3.64
C LEU A 58 -9.39 5.11 5.10
N MET A 59 -9.28 6.00 6.10
CA MET A 59 -9.61 5.65 7.49
C MET A 59 -11.13 5.53 7.70
N ASN A 60 -11.91 6.12 6.80
CA ASN A 60 -13.36 6.01 6.77
C ASN A 60 -13.81 5.08 5.63
N SER A 61 -14.96 4.43 5.81
CA SER A 61 -15.56 3.63 4.74
C SER A 61 -15.90 4.51 3.55
N GLN A 62 -15.42 4.16 2.37
CA GLN A 62 -15.62 4.89 1.12
C GLN A 62 -16.20 3.97 0.06
N ASP A 63 -17.20 4.46 -0.68
CA ASP A 63 -17.69 3.77 -1.87
C ASP A 63 -16.83 4.14 -3.10
N LEU A 64 -15.70 3.45 -3.23
CA LEU A 64 -14.82 3.57 -4.39
C LEU A 64 -15.08 2.49 -5.44
N GLY A 65 -16.03 1.59 -5.18
CA GLY A 65 -16.21 0.37 -5.95
C GLY A 65 -15.09 -0.64 -5.74
N LYS A 66 -15.25 -1.84 -6.29
CA LYS A 66 -14.24 -2.90 -6.22
C LYS A 66 -13.17 -2.75 -7.29
N THR A 67 -12.00 -3.35 -7.05
CA THR A 67 -10.90 -3.38 -8.00
C THR A 67 -10.17 -4.72 -7.92
N ASP A 68 -9.64 -5.17 -9.04
CA ASP A 68 -8.78 -6.35 -9.12
C ASP A 68 -7.28 -6.04 -8.87
N SER A 69 -6.94 -4.74 -8.68
CA SER A 69 -5.57 -4.33 -8.35
C SER A 69 -5.54 -3.04 -7.53
N LEU A 70 -4.79 -3.04 -6.42
CA LEU A 70 -4.64 -1.88 -5.54
C LEU A 70 -3.19 -1.74 -5.09
N SER A 71 -2.67 -0.51 -5.07
CA SER A 71 -1.39 -0.18 -4.44
C SER A 71 -1.56 0.83 -3.30
N CYS A 72 -0.77 0.64 -2.23
CA CYS A 72 -0.62 1.58 -1.12
C CYS A 72 0.85 1.59 -0.71
N LEU A 73 1.64 2.49 -1.31
CA LEU A 73 3.09 2.49 -1.21
C LEU A 73 3.57 3.66 -0.36
N HIS A 74 4.15 3.36 0.80
CA HIS A 74 4.60 4.36 1.78
C HIS A 74 3.51 5.38 2.13
N ALA A 75 2.32 4.88 2.45
CA ALA A 75 1.18 5.71 2.83
C ALA A 75 0.53 5.26 4.13
N ILE A 76 0.30 3.96 4.32
CA ILE A 76 -0.42 3.41 5.47
C ILE A 76 0.25 3.73 6.82
N GLU A 77 1.57 3.88 6.85
CA GLU A 77 2.35 4.23 8.02
C GLU A 77 2.03 5.63 8.56
N HIS A 78 1.41 6.48 7.76
CA HIS A 78 1.02 7.84 8.14
C HIS A 78 -0.42 7.97 8.64
N PHE A 79 -1.28 6.98 8.37
CA PHE A 79 -2.70 7.09 8.66
C PHE A 79 -2.98 7.31 10.15
N GLY A 80 -3.77 8.35 10.46
CA GLY A 80 -4.15 8.71 11.83
C GLY A 80 -3.06 9.42 12.64
N LEU A 81 -2.00 9.92 12.00
CA LEU A 81 -0.96 10.73 12.69
C LEU A 81 -1.19 12.24 12.55
N GLY A 82 -2.22 12.69 11.86
CA GLY A 82 -2.51 14.11 11.65
C GLY A 82 -1.50 14.83 10.75
N ARG A 83 -0.68 14.07 10.00
CA ARG A 83 0.42 14.63 9.18
C ARG A 83 -0.09 15.36 7.94
N TYR A 84 -1.17 14.89 7.36
CA TYR A 84 -1.72 15.39 6.10
C TYR A 84 -3.10 16.02 6.28
N THR A 85 -3.35 16.66 7.42
CA THR A 85 -4.67 17.20 7.81
C THR A 85 -5.72 16.13 8.10
N ASP A 86 -5.32 14.88 8.16
CA ASP A 86 -6.13 13.76 8.60
C ASP A 86 -6.37 13.84 10.13
N PRO A 87 -7.49 13.35 10.65
CA PRO A 87 -7.73 13.25 12.09
C PRO A 87 -6.68 12.40 12.79
N ILE A 88 -6.30 12.77 14.01
CA ILE A 88 -5.47 11.90 14.85
C ILE A 88 -6.33 10.71 15.30
N ASP A 89 -5.92 9.53 14.93
CA ASP A 89 -6.57 8.26 15.25
C ASP A 89 -5.51 7.17 15.43
N VAL A 90 -5.34 6.71 16.65
CA VAL A 90 -4.34 5.68 16.99
C VAL A 90 -4.54 4.39 16.20
N ASP A 91 -5.78 4.11 15.78
CA ASP A 91 -6.18 2.94 15.01
C ASP A 91 -6.33 3.19 13.50
N GLY A 92 -5.96 4.40 13.05
CA GLY A 92 -6.17 4.83 11.67
C GLY A 92 -5.55 3.91 10.62
N HIS A 93 -4.35 3.38 10.88
CA HIS A 93 -3.69 2.42 9.97
C HIS A 93 -4.44 1.08 9.89
N ASN A 94 -4.99 0.55 11.01
CA ASN A 94 -5.78 -0.68 11.00
C ASN A 94 -7.11 -0.50 10.24
N LYS A 95 -7.79 0.63 10.45
CA LYS A 95 -8.99 1.01 9.67
C LYS A 95 -8.65 1.09 8.18
N GLY A 96 -7.53 1.74 7.86
CA GLY A 96 -7.02 1.82 6.49
C GLY A 96 -6.81 0.44 5.87
N ILE A 97 -6.06 -0.45 6.52
CA ILE A 97 -5.83 -1.83 6.02
C ILE A 97 -7.15 -2.56 5.80
N THR A 98 -8.10 -2.46 6.74
CA THR A 98 -9.43 -3.09 6.59
C THR A 98 -10.14 -2.59 5.33
N ASN A 99 -10.13 -1.27 5.11
CA ASN A 99 -10.79 -0.67 3.94
C ASN A 99 -10.06 -1.02 2.63
N LEU A 100 -8.72 -1.06 2.61
CA LEU A 100 -7.95 -1.54 1.46
C LEU A 100 -8.35 -2.98 1.08
N VAL A 101 -8.38 -3.89 2.05
CA VAL A 101 -8.79 -5.30 1.83
C VAL A 101 -10.23 -5.39 1.30
N ASN A 102 -11.13 -4.54 1.83
CA ASN A 102 -12.51 -4.49 1.38
C ASN A 102 -12.68 -4.02 -0.07
N LEU A 103 -11.79 -3.19 -0.59
CA LEU A 103 -11.83 -2.72 -1.98
C LEU A 103 -11.40 -3.80 -3.00
N ILE A 104 -10.63 -4.79 -2.57
CA ILE A 104 -10.11 -5.83 -3.49
C ILE A 104 -11.20 -6.85 -3.83
N GLU A 105 -11.32 -7.19 -5.10
CA GLU A 105 -12.12 -8.32 -5.61
C GLU A 105 -11.47 -9.66 -5.28
N GLU A 106 -12.23 -10.74 -5.35
CA GLU A 106 -11.69 -12.11 -5.29
C GLU A 106 -10.64 -12.34 -6.38
N ASN A 107 -9.52 -12.96 -6.03
CA ASN A 107 -8.32 -13.14 -6.85
C ASN A 107 -7.62 -11.82 -7.25
N GLY A 108 -8.08 -10.67 -6.76
CA GLY A 108 -7.41 -9.39 -6.96
C GLY A 108 -6.14 -9.27 -6.13
N ARG A 109 -5.25 -8.36 -6.53
CA ARG A 109 -3.95 -8.16 -5.87
C ARG A 109 -3.84 -6.83 -5.16
N MET A 110 -3.23 -6.87 -3.98
CA MET A 110 -2.84 -5.70 -3.22
C MET A 110 -1.32 -5.64 -3.11
N TYR A 111 -0.77 -4.49 -3.49
CA TYR A 111 0.64 -4.15 -3.33
C TYR A 111 0.75 -3.11 -2.21
N ILE A 112 1.40 -3.45 -1.11
CA ILE A 112 1.56 -2.53 0.01
C ILE A 112 3.01 -2.47 0.45
N SER A 113 3.51 -1.27 0.74
CA SER A 113 4.85 -1.08 1.29
C SER A 113 4.86 -0.07 2.42
N PHE A 114 5.76 -0.27 3.36
CA PHE A 114 5.96 0.60 4.52
C PHE A 114 7.33 0.36 5.15
N PRO A 115 7.82 1.29 6.02
CA PRO A 115 9.05 1.10 6.77
C PRO A 115 8.98 -0.12 7.69
N ILE A 116 10.06 -0.92 7.69
CA ILE A 116 10.17 -2.10 8.53
C ILE A 116 11.38 -2.00 9.47
N GLY A 117 11.24 -2.61 10.66
CA GLY A 117 12.28 -2.62 11.68
C GLY A 117 12.08 -3.74 12.68
N LYS A 118 12.82 -3.68 13.79
CA LYS A 118 12.83 -4.71 14.82
C LYS A 118 11.50 -4.81 15.58
N ASN A 119 10.86 -3.68 15.82
CA ASN A 119 9.62 -3.58 16.59
C ASN A 119 8.62 -2.69 15.86
N ASP A 120 7.35 -2.79 16.27
CA ASP A 120 6.36 -1.79 15.88
C ASP A 120 6.59 -0.53 16.68
N GLU A 121 6.81 0.60 16.00
CA GLU A 121 7.15 1.89 16.59
C GLU A 121 6.32 3.01 15.96
N VAL A 122 6.07 4.06 16.73
CA VAL A 122 5.43 5.29 16.25
C VAL A 122 6.38 6.46 16.43
N HIS A 123 6.83 7.04 15.33
CA HIS A 123 7.60 8.26 15.28
C HIS A 123 6.64 9.45 15.05
N PHE A 124 6.03 9.94 16.14
CA PHE A 124 4.98 10.96 16.06
C PHE A 124 5.60 12.34 15.70
N ASN A 125 5.02 13.08 14.78
CA ASN A 125 3.93 12.78 13.83
C ASN A 125 4.46 12.44 12.43
N ALA A 126 5.53 11.65 12.34
CA ALA A 126 6.19 11.35 11.09
C ALA A 126 5.59 10.09 10.41
N HIS A 127 5.80 8.93 10.99
CA HIS A 127 5.37 7.64 10.42
C HIS A 127 5.41 6.53 11.48
N ARG A 128 4.86 5.39 11.14
CA ARG A 128 5.08 4.12 11.87
C ARG A 128 6.17 3.31 11.18
N VAL A 129 6.87 2.54 11.98
CA VAL A 129 7.74 1.45 11.53
C VAL A 129 7.10 0.16 12.02
N PHE A 130 7.07 -0.89 11.21
CA PHE A 130 6.46 -2.15 11.60
C PHE A 130 7.48 -3.30 11.59
N HIS A 131 7.30 -4.24 12.51
CA HIS A 131 7.98 -5.52 12.34
C HIS A 131 7.47 -6.19 11.05
N PRO A 132 8.32 -6.80 10.21
CA PRO A 132 7.91 -7.31 8.90
C PRO A 132 6.72 -8.28 8.92
N ALA A 133 6.55 -9.03 10.01
CA ALA A 133 5.43 -9.98 10.13
C ALA A 133 4.13 -9.37 10.70
N THR A 134 4.12 -8.11 11.14
CA THR A 134 2.96 -7.53 11.83
C THR A 134 1.73 -7.47 10.93
N ILE A 135 1.88 -7.09 9.67
CA ILE A 135 0.75 -7.02 8.75
C ILE A 135 0.06 -8.37 8.54
N LEU A 136 0.79 -9.48 8.64
CA LEU A 136 0.22 -10.83 8.46
C LEU A 136 -0.77 -11.20 9.57
N LYS A 137 -0.66 -10.56 10.74
CA LYS A 137 -1.53 -10.78 11.90
C LYS A 137 -2.75 -9.85 11.90
N HIS A 138 -2.85 -8.95 10.94
CA HIS A 138 -4.01 -8.07 10.85
C HIS A 138 -5.26 -8.89 10.50
N PRO A 139 -6.38 -8.77 11.26
CA PRO A 139 -7.54 -9.66 11.12
C PRO A 139 -8.10 -9.75 9.69
N SER A 140 -8.16 -8.63 8.96
CA SER A 140 -8.66 -8.61 7.58
C SER A 140 -7.68 -9.30 6.60
N ILE A 141 -6.36 -9.19 6.85
CA ILE A 141 -5.34 -9.87 6.05
C ILE A 141 -5.39 -11.37 6.33
N GLU A 142 -5.32 -11.77 7.60
CA GLU A 142 -5.33 -13.18 8.00
C GLU A 142 -6.58 -13.92 7.49
N LYS A 143 -7.75 -13.24 7.52
CA LYS A 143 -9.02 -13.83 7.13
C LYS A 143 -9.16 -14.03 5.61
N SER A 144 -8.65 -13.11 4.79
CA SER A 144 -9.07 -13.04 3.37
C SER A 144 -7.95 -12.73 2.37
N MET A 145 -6.70 -12.65 2.81
CA MET A 145 -5.58 -12.35 1.94
C MET A 145 -4.48 -13.41 2.08
N ARG A 146 -3.85 -13.78 0.98
CA ARG A 146 -2.69 -14.68 0.94
C ARG A 146 -1.47 -13.88 0.49
N LEU A 147 -0.39 -13.88 1.26
CA LEU A 147 0.89 -13.35 0.82
C LEU A 147 1.44 -14.24 -0.30
N ILE A 148 1.57 -13.70 -1.50
CA ILE A 148 2.10 -14.42 -2.67
C ILE A 148 3.53 -14.02 -3.02
N ARG A 149 3.98 -12.85 -2.53
CA ARG A 149 5.35 -12.37 -2.75
C ARG A 149 5.74 -11.37 -1.66
N PHE A 150 6.98 -11.43 -1.24
CA PHE A 150 7.62 -10.44 -0.38
C PHE A 150 8.98 -10.04 -0.95
N ASP A 151 9.20 -8.75 -1.05
CA ASP A 151 10.45 -8.11 -1.42
C ASP A 151 10.81 -7.10 -0.34
N PHE A 152 12.07 -6.71 -0.24
CA PHE A 152 12.45 -5.64 0.67
C PHE A 152 13.65 -4.85 0.16
N VAL A 153 13.76 -3.61 0.62
CA VAL A 153 14.94 -2.77 0.44
C VAL A 153 15.65 -2.67 1.78
N ASP A 154 16.96 -2.88 1.79
CA ASP A 154 17.79 -2.77 3.00
C ASP A 154 18.35 -1.36 3.23
N ASP A 155 19.16 -1.18 4.27
CA ASP A 155 19.76 0.11 4.64
C ASP A 155 20.78 0.64 3.62
N ASN A 156 21.30 -0.21 2.74
CA ASN A 156 22.19 0.19 1.64
C ASN A 156 21.41 0.67 0.41
N GLY A 157 20.09 0.50 0.41
CA GLY A 157 19.22 0.76 -0.74
C GLY A 157 19.16 -0.40 -1.72
N ASP A 158 19.67 -1.57 -1.37
CA ASP A 158 19.67 -2.77 -2.20
C ASP A 158 18.30 -3.45 -2.15
N LEU A 159 17.76 -3.76 -3.34
CA LEU A 159 16.48 -4.44 -3.49
C LEU A 159 16.65 -5.97 -3.50
N HIS A 160 16.05 -6.62 -2.53
CA HIS A 160 16.03 -8.07 -2.38
C HIS A 160 14.69 -8.64 -2.86
N LEU A 161 14.72 -9.45 -3.91
CA LEU A 161 13.53 -9.95 -4.58
C LEU A 161 13.11 -11.34 -4.09
N SER A 162 11.79 -11.55 -3.94
CA SER A 162 11.16 -12.86 -3.64
C SER A 162 11.79 -13.58 -2.44
N LYS A 163 11.94 -12.84 -1.35
CA LYS A 163 12.53 -13.32 -0.10
C LYS A 163 11.48 -13.86 0.87
N SER A 164 11.92 -14.59 1.88
CA SER A 164 11.11 -14.87 3.06
C SER A 164 11.14 -13.67 4.01
N ILE A 165 10.05 -13.40 4.71
CA ILE A 165 10.04 -12.39 5.79
C ILE A 165 11.10 -12.70 6.86
N LYS A 166 11.45 -13.98 7.03
CA LYS A 166 12.50 -14.43 7.98
C LYS A 166 13.92 -14.06 7.54
N ASP A 167 14.11 -13.72 6.27
CA ASP A 167 15.42 -13.36 5.72
C ASP A 167 15.78 -11.88 5.97
N VAL A 168 14.83 -11.09 6.49
CA VAL A 168 15.04 -9.67 6.77
C VAL A 168 15.88 -9.51 8.03
N ASP A 169 17.00 -8.77 7.91
CA ASP A 169 17.64 -8.23 9.10
C ASP A 169 16.78 -7.10 9.68
N THR A 170 16.11 -7.40 10.77
CA THR A 170 15.21 -6.44 11.42
C THR A 170 15.93 -5.31 12.18
N ASN A 171 17.28 -5.34 12.30
CA ASN A 171 18.04 -4.22 12.86
C ASN A 171 18.20 -3.05 11.88
N THR A 172 17.49 -3.08 10.75
CA THR A 172 17.50 -2.01 9.75
C THR A 172 16.98 -0.69 10.34
N LYS A 173 17.54 0.43 9.88
CA LYS A 173 17.12 1.80 10.24
C LYS A 173 16.19 2.40 9.19
N PHE A 174 16.34 1.99 7.94
CA PHE A 174 15.64 2.54 6.78
C PHE A 174 15.04 1.46 5.88
N GLY A 175 14.90 0.24 6.40
CA GLY A 175 14.34 -0.87 5.64
C GLY A 175 12.92 -0.61 5.16
N CYS A 176 12.58 -1.13 3.99
CA CYS A 176 11.26 -1.06 3.41
C CYS A 176 10.76 -2.45 3.03
N GLY A 177 9.66 -2.90 3.61
CA GLY A 177 8.96 -4.11 3.18
C GLY A 177 8.01 -3.81 2.02
N ILE A 178 7.99 -4.69 1.02
CA ILE A 178 7.10 -4.62 -0.15
C ILE A 178 6.35 -5.95 -0.25
N TYR A 179 5.06 -5.92 -0.02
CA TYR A 179 4.21 -7.10 0.06
C TYR A 179 3.26 -7.15 -1.12
N THR A 180 3.13 -8.31 -1.75
CA THR A 180 2.07 -8.59 -2.72
C THR A 180 1.16 -9.65 -2.14
N PHE A 181 -0.10 -9.26 -1.90
CA PHE A 181 -1.16 -10.14 -1.45
C PHE A 181 -2.12 -10.43 -2.58
N GLU A 182 -2.75 -11.60 -2.52
CA GLU A 182 -3.87 -11.99 -3.37
C GLU A 182 -5.09 -12.29 -2.49
N LYS A 183 -6.25 -11.76 -2.87
CA LYS A 183 -7.49 -12.03 -2.13
C LYS A 183 -7.95 -13.45 -2.37
N THR A 184 -8.18 -14.17 -1.28
CA THR A 184 -8.72 -15.53 -1.34
C THR A 184 -10.23 -15.50 -1.59
N LEU A 185 -10.75 -16.59 -2.16
CA LEU A 185 -12.18 -16.81 -2.27
C LEU A 185 -12.80 -16.87 -0.87
N THR A 186 -13.84 -16.09 -0.63
CA THR A 186 -14.67 -16.24 0.58
C THR A 186 -15.54 -17.48 0.39
N SER A 187 -15.23 -18.53 1.15
CA SER A 187 -16.08 -19.72 1.25
C SER A 187 -17.40 -19.40 1.92
#